data_6b908d117c1d5b7449b6d54b33b289cf
#
_entry.id   6b908d117c1d5b7449b6d54b33b289cf
#
_cell.length_a   1.000
_cell.length_b   1.000
_cell.length_c   1.000
_cell.angle_alpha   90.00
_cell.angle_beta   90.00
_cell.angle_gamma   90.00
#
_symmetry.space_group_name_H-M   'P 1'
#
loop_
_entity.id
_entity.type
_entity.pdbx_description
1 polymer ?
#
loop_
_entity_poly.entity_id
_entity_poly.type
_entity_poly.pdbx_seq_one_letter_code
_entity_poly.pdbx_strand_id
1 'polypeptide(L)'
;MKKTIAFILLAVPLVASADYLDVIEFKLNDGCSFKQELQIAKDFNEQFGEKNGYKAELLMPIQSQNLVSMFWVGRTKDAASFGKAWDNWRNQLSDPNSVAAKLSARFGACGTNLARRGYDTY
;
A
#
# COMPACT_ATOMS: atom_id res chain seq x y z
N MET A 1 -18.40 52.61 -29.53
CA MET A 1 -18.90 51.42 -28.81
C MET A 1 -17.73 50.63 -28.27
N LYS A 2 -17.49 50.73 -26.97
CA LYS A 2 -16.42 49.96 -26.30
C LYS A 2 -17.00 48.64 -25.82
N LYS A 3 -16.55 47.52 -26.41
CA LYS A 3 -16.92 46.15 -25.96
C LYS A 3 -16.00 45.76 -24.83
N THR A 4 -16.53 45.73 -23.61
CA THR A 4 -15.82 45.21 -22.43
C THR A 4 -15.95 43.69 -22.46
N ILE A 5 -14.84 42.99 -22.69
CA ILE A 5 -14.77 41.53 -22.58
C ILE A 5 -14.48 41.21 -21.10
N ALA A 6 -15.48 40.67 -20.41
CA ALA A 6 -15.30 40.17 -19.05
C ALA A 6 -14.64 38.77 -19.12
N PHE A 7 -13.40 38.69 -18.64
CA PHE A 7 -12.72 37.41 -18.41
C PHE A 7 -13.26 36.79 -17.11
N ILE A 8 -14.05 35.74 -17.23
CA ILE A 8 -14.48 34.94 -16.10
C ILE A 8 -13.34 33.97 -15.82
N LEU A 9 -12.52 34.21 -14.76
CA LEU A 9 -11.59 33.25 -14.23
C LEU A 9 -12.41 32.15 -13.52
N LEU A 10 -12.54 31.00 -14.15
CA LEU A 10 -13.00 29.79 -13.50
C LEU A 10 -11.87 29.32 -12.54
N ALA A 11 -12.03 29.60 -11.26
CA ALA A 11 -11.22 28.98 -10.21
C ALA A 11 -11.63 27.49 -10.13
N VAL A 12 -10.85 26.61 -10.75
CA VAL A 12 -10.99 25.16 -10.56
C VAL A 12 -10.45 24.87 -9.15
N PRO A 13 -11.27 24.34 -8.22
CA PRO A 13 -10.76 23.93 -6.93
C PRO A 13 -9.78 22.80 -7.17
N LEU A 14 -8.49 23.01 -6.82
CA LEU A 14 -7.52 21.95 -6.66
C LEU A 14 -7.98 21.10 -5.48
N VAL A 15 -8.74 20.06 -5.75
CA VAL A 15 -9.01 19.02 -4.76
C VAL A 15 -7.68 18.31 -4.55
N ALA A 16 -6.98 18.62 -3.48
CA ALA A 16 -5.83 17.85 -3.03
C ALA A 16 -6.34 16.44 -2.74
N SER A 17 -6.02 15.50 -3.62
CA SER A 17 -6.32 14.08 -3.40
C SER A 17 -5.37 13.58 -2.31
N ALA A 18 -5.91 13.36 -1.11
CA ALA A 18 -5.17 12.74 -0.03
C ALA A 18 -4.97 11.24 -0.34
N ASP A 19 -3.72 10.79 -0.47
CA ASP A 19 -3.43 9.37 -0.55
C ASP A 19 -3.76 8.71 0.80
N TYR A 20 -4.24 7.47 0.74
CA TYR A 20 -4.36 6.61 1.91
C TYR A 20 -3.15 5.68 2.03
N LEU A 21 -2.58 5.61 3.23
CA LEU A 21 -1.47 4.71 3.56
C LEU A 21 -1.95 3.58 4.46
N ASP A 22 -1.69 2.35 4.05
CA ASP A 22 -1.82 1.13 4.84
C ASP A 22 -0.44 0.73 5.36
N VAL A 23 -0.20 0.91 6.66
CA VAL A 23 1.11 0.69 7.27
C VAL A 23 1.08 -0.53 8.16
N ILE A 24 1.84 -1.56 7.79
CA ILE A 24 1.99 -2.79 8.57
C ILE A 24 3.40 -2.82 9.17
N GLU A 25 3.48 -2.76 10.48
CA GLU A 25 4.71 -3.04 11.21
C GLU A 25 4.89 -4.55 11.33
N PHE A 26 6.06 -5.05 10.95
CA PHE A 26 6.36 -6.47 11.01
C PHE A 26 7.82 -6.73 11.39
N LYS A 27 8.11 -7.93 11.81
CA LYS A 27 9.48 -8.45 11.99
C LYS A 27 9.70 -9.64 11.08
N LEU A 28 10.95 -9.85 10.66
CA LEU A 28 11.33 -11.05 9.92
C LEU A 28 11.29 -12.27 10.83
N ASN A 29 10.83 -13.39 10.30
CA ASN A 29 10.91 -14.68 10.94
C ASN A 29 12.34 -15.24 10.80
N ASP A 30 12.72 -16.17 11.70
CA ASP A 30 13.98 -16.87 11.62
C ASP A 30 14.13 -17.55 10.25
N GLY A 31 15.30 -17.38 9.64
CA GLY A 31 15.60 -17.93 8.32
C GLY A 31 15.10 -17.11 7.14
N CYS A 32 14.40 -15.98 7.37
CA CYS A 32 14.02 -15.04 6.32
C CYS A 32 14.91 -13.80 6.33
N SER A 33 15.18 -13.25 5.15
CA SER A 33 15.99 -12.06 4.95
C SER A 33 15.17 -10.91 4.38
N PHE A 34 15.64 -9.69 4.58
CA PHE A 34 15.03 -8.50 3.94
C PHE A 34 14.97 -8.62 2.42
N LYS A 35 15.99 -9.24 1.80
CA LYS A 35 15.99 -9.48 0.35
C LYS A 35 14.84 -10.38 -0.11
N GLN A 36 14.50 -11.39 0.69
CA GLN A 36 13.37 -12.28 0.39
C GLN A 36 12.05 -11.54 0.55
N GLU A 37 11.89 -10.76 1.62
CA GLU A 37 10.68 -9.94 1.82
C GLU A 37 10.52 -8.87 0.73
N LEU A 38 11.61 -8.25 0.31
CA LEU A 38 11.61 -7.29 -0.80
C LEU A 38 11.15 -7.95 -2.12
N GLN A 39 11.55 -9.21 -2.36
CA GLN A 39 11.07 -9.94 -3.54
C GLN A 39 9.57 -10.22 -3.45
N ILE A 40 9.06 -10.57 -2.27
CA ILE A 40 7.63 -10.77 -2.06
C ILE A 40 6.86 -9.47 -2.33
N ALA A 41 7.36 -8.33 -1.88
CA ALA A 41 6.75 -7.02 -2.15
C ALA A 41 6.73 -6.67 -3.64
N LYS A 42 7.78 -6.98 -4.38
CA LYS A 42 7.82 -6.80 -5.83
C LYS A 42 6.80 -7.70 -6.53
N ASP A 43 6.78 -8.98 -6.20
CA ASP A 43 5.83 -9.93 -6.77
C ASP A 43 4.38 -9.55 -6.44
N PHE A 44 4.13 -9.02 -5.24
CA PHE A 44 2.83 -8.48 -4.87
C PHE A 44 2.41 -7.33 -5.78
N ASN A 45 3.29 -6.34 -5.99
CA ASN A 45 3.00 -5.22 -6.87
C ASN A 45 2.67 -5.68 -8.29
N GLU A 46 3.46 -6.58 -8.86
CA GLU A 46 3.28 -7.09 -10.22
C GLU A 46 2.03 -7.95 -10.38
N GLN A 47 1.78 -8.85 -9.44
CA GLN A 47 0.73 -9.87 -9.58
C GLN A 47 -0.64 -9.42 -9.05
N PHE A 48 -0.66 -8.48 -8.10
CA PHE A 48 -1.88 -8.02 -7.45
C PHE A 48 -1.98 -6.49 -7.35
N GLY A 49 -0.96 -5.83 -6.80
CA GLY A 49 -1.03 -4.43 -6.37
C GLY A 49 -1.38 -3.47 -7.51
N GLU A 50 -0.65 -3.52 -8.62
CA GLU A 50 -0.84 -2.62 -9.76
C GLU A 50 -2.27 -2.71 -10.34
N LYS A 51 -2.80 -3.91 -10.43
CA LYS A 51 -4.16 -4.17 -10.95
C LYS A 51 -5.27 -3.63 -10.03
N ASN A 52 -4.96 -3.44 -8.76
CA ASN A 52 -5.90 -3.01 -7.71
C ASN A 52 -5.63 -1.60 -7.20
N GLY A 53 -4.74 -0.84 -7.86
CA GLY A 53 -4.40 0.51 -7.45
C GLY A 53 -3.72 0.63 -6.08
N TYR A 54 -3.03 -0.43 -5.66
CA TYR A 54 -2.31 -0.51 -4.40
C TYR A 54 -0.82 -0.71 -4.68
N LYS A 55 0.02 0.24 -4.29
CA LYS A 55 1.47 0.14 -4.43
C LYS A 55 2.11 -0.11 -3.07
N ALA A 56 2.87 -1.19 -2.95
CA ALA A 56 3.60 -1.55 -1.75
C ALA A 56 5.08 -1.13 -1.81
N GLU A 57 5.57 -0.63 -0.69
CA GLU A 57 6.97 -0.31 -0.46
C GLU A 57 7.39 -0.88 0.90
N LEU A 58 8.66 -1.29 1.03
CA LEU A 58 9.23 -1.72 2.30
C LEU A 58 10.12 -0.62 2.87
N LEU A 59 9.95 -0.34 4.16
CA LEU A 59 10.83 0.55 4.91
C LEU A 59 11.66 -0.28 5.89
N MET A 60 12.99 -0.14 5.78
CA MET A 60 13.95 -0.71 6.72
C MET A 60 14.49 0.40 7.62
N PRO A 61 14.43 0.26 8.94
CA PRO A 61 14.96 1.27 9.84
C PRO A 61 16.49 1.30 9.77
N ILE A 62 17.05 2.49 9.56
CA ILE A 62 18.49 2.75 9.62
C ILE A 62 18.86 3.65 10.81
N GLN A 63 17.89 4.41 11.31
CA GLN A 63 17.99 5.23 12.51
C GLN A 63 16.67 5.11 13.28
N SER A 64 16.66 4.29 14.31
CA SER A 64 15.46 4.03 15.11
C SER A 64 15.88 3.46 16.47
N GLN A 65 15.06 3.67 17.48
CA GLN A 65 15.20 2.97 18.78
C GLN A 65 14.91 1.47 18.63
N ASN A 66 14.12 1.07 17.64
CA ASN A 66 13.82 -0.31 17.30
C ASN A 66 14.29 -0.61 15.86
N LEU A 67 15.40 -1.34 15.73
CA LEU A 67 15.95 -1.76 14.44
C LEU A 67 15.44 -3.13 13.99
N VAL A 68 14.58 -3.77 14.78
CA VAL A 68 14.01 -5.09 14.46
C VAL A 68 12.75 -4.98 13.61
N SER A 69 11.91 -3.97 13.88
CA SER A 69 10.69 -3.74 13.13
C SER A 69 10.96 -3.11 11.77
N MET A 70 10.32 -3.67 10.76
CA MET A 70 10.25 -3.14 9.42
C MET A 70 8.81 -2.71 9.13
N PHE A 71 8.61 -1.98 8.04
CA PHE A 71 7.28 -1.53 7.67
C PHE A 71 6.98 -1.85 6.21
N TRP A 72 5.81 -2.44 6.00
CA TRP A 72 5.14 -2.47 4.72
C TRP A 72 4.26 -1.24 4.62
N VAL A 73 4.45 -0.43 3.60
CA VAL A 73 3.62 0.74 3.34
C VAL A 73 2.90 0.54 2.01
N GLY A 74 1.61 0.32 2.09
CA GLY A 74 0.73 0.28 0.94
C GLY A 74 0.11 1.65 0.69
N ARG A 75 0.20 2.14 -0.53
CA ARG A 75 -0.38 3.42 -0.96
C ARG A 75 -1.51 3.18 -1.93
N THR A 76 -2.64 3.83 -1.67
CA THR A 76 -3.78 3.90 -2.58
C THR A 76 -4.20 5.35 -2.76
N LYS A 77 -4.94 5.64 -3.82
CA LYS A 77 -5.45 6.98 -4.15
C LYS A 77 -6.27 7.61 -3.01
N ASP A 78 -7.04 6.79 -2.31
CA ASP A 78 -7.92 7.18 -1.21
C ASP A 78 -8.33 5.96 -0.39
N ALA A 79 -9.01 6.17 0.73
CA ALA A 79 -9.50 5.09 1.60
C ALA A 79 -10.52 4.16 0.91
N ALA A 80 -11.34 4.69 -0.01
CA ALA A 80 -12.30 3.88 -0.77
C ALA A 80 -11.58 2.91 -1.72
N SER A 81 -10.53 3.38 -2.38
CA SER A 81 -9.66 2.55 -3.24
C SER A 81 -8.95 1.47 -2.43
N PHE A 82 -8.49 1.80 -1.22
CA PHE A 82 -7.94 0.81 -0.29
C PHE A 82 -8.98 -0.25 0.07
N GLY A 83 -10.19 0.15 0.46
CA GLY A 83 -11.26 -0.78 0.81
C GLY A 83 -11.59 -1.74 -0.32
N LYS A 84 -11.64 -1.27 -1.55
CA LYS A 84 -11.88 -2.10 -2.75
C LYS A 84 -10.73 -3.09 -2.99
N ALA A 85 -9.48 -2.67 -2.88
CA ALA A 85 -8.32 -3.55 -3.02
C ALA A 85 -8.30 -4.61 -1.92
N TRP A 86 -8.63 -4.21 -0.67
CA TRP A 86 -8.71 -5.09 0.47
C TRP A 86 -9.82 -6.14 0.33
N ASP A 87 -11.00 -5.75 -0.13
CA ASP A 87 -12.09 -6.69 -0.40
C ASP A 87 -11.71 -7.70 -1.47
N ASN A 88 -11.07 -7.24 -2.55
CA ASN A 88 -10.60 -8.13 -3.61
C ASN A 88 -9.54 -9.12 -3.10
N TRP A 89 -8.62 -8.67 -2.25
CA TRP A 89 -7.63 -9.54 -1.60
C TRP A 89 -8.32 -10.62 -0.76
N ARG A 90 -9.20 -10.22 0.17
CA ARG A 90 -9.89 -11.15 1.08
C ARG A 90 -10.73 -12.18 0.33
N ASN A 91 -11.43 -11.76 -0.71
CA ASN A 91 -12.29 -12.65 -1.50
C ASN A 91 -11.49 -13.75 -2.21
N GLN A 92 -10.21 -13.52 -2.50
CA GLN A 92 -9.35 -14.52 -3.12
C GLN A 92 -8.71 -15.48 -2.11
N LEU A 93 -8.64 -15.16 -0.82
CA LEU A 93 -7.93 -15.97 0.18
C LEU A 93 -8.54 -17.37 0.38
N SER A 94 -9.83 -17.54 0.10
CA SER A 94 -10.50 -18.84 0.19
C SER A 94 -10.10 -19.84 -0.91
N ASP A 95 -9.54 -19.35 -2.02
CA ASP A 95 -8.99 -20.20 -3.08
C ASP A 95 -7.47 -20.34 -2.91
N PRO A 96 -6.95 -21.52 -2.52
CA PRO A 96 -5.52 -21.73 -2.30
C PRO A 96 -4.69 -21.57 -3.59
N ASN A 97 -5.29 -21.61 -4.76
CA ASN A 97 -4.63 -21.42 -6.04
C ASN A 97 -4.56 -19.94 -6.47
N SER A 98 -5.27 -19.06 -5.78
CA SER A 98 -5.28 -17.63 -6.11
C SER A 98 -3.91 -16.97 -5.85
N VAL A 99 -3.69 -15.84 -6.53
CA VAL A 99 -2.51 -15.00 -6.32
C VAL A 99 -2.44 -14.51 -4.87
N ALA A 100 -3.56 -14.04 -4.32
CA ALA A 100 -3.61 -13.54 -2.95
C ALA A 100 -3.26 -14.63 -1.92
N ALA A 101 -3.80 -15.84 -2.05
CA ALA A 101 -3.51 -16.93 -1.14
C ALA A 101 -2.02 -17.35 -1.18
N LYS A 102 -1.44 -17.46 -2.38
CA LYS A 102 -0.02 -17.79 -2.55
C LYS A 102 0.91 -16.73 -1.98
N LEU A 103 0.64 -15.46 -2.23
CA LEU A 103 1.40 -14.35 -1.66
C LEU A 103 1.22 -14.27 -0.15
N SER A 104 0.00 -14.45 0.36
CA SER A 104 -0.27 -14.45 1.80
C SER A 104 0.51 -15.54 2.53
N ALA A 105 0.62 -16.74 1.95
CA ALA A 105 1.43 -17.82 2.51
C ALA A 105 2.92 -17.45 2.57
N ARG A 106 3.45 -16.77 1.55
CA ARG A 106 4.85 -16.30 1.52
C ARG A 106 5.09 -15.22 2.57
N PHE A 107 4.18 -14.24 2.71
CA PHE A 107 4.24 -13.22 3.77
C PHE A 107 4.27 -13.88 5.15
N GLY A 108 3.36 -14.80 5.43
CA GLY A 108 3.28 -15.47 6.72
C GLY A 108 4.50 -16.34 7.04
N ALA A 109 5.16 -16.92 6.04
CA ALA A 109 6.39 -17.68 6.20
C ALA A 109 7.60 -16.77 6.49
N CYS A 110 7.64 -15.56 5.92
CA CYS A 110 8.80 -14.67 5.98
C CYS A 110 8.70 -13.61 7.08
N GLY A 111 7.50 -13.17 7.46
CA GLY A 111 7.31 -12.11 8.43
C GLY A 111 6.15 -12.37 9.39
N THR A 112 6.23 -11.72 10.53
CA THR A 112 5.16 -11.69 11.54
C THR A 112 4.71 -10.26 11.74
N ASN A 113 3.42 -9.98 11.46
CA ASN A 113 2.83 -8.68 11.65
C ASN A 113 2.70 -8.36 13.15
N LEU A 114 3.13 -7.16 13.53
CA LEU A 114 3.08 -6.66 14.90
C LEU A 114 1.95 -5.66 15.10
N ALA A 115 1.72 -4.80 14.11
CA ALA A 115 0.66 -3.78 14.12
C ALA A 115 0.26 -3.40 12.70
N ARG A 116 -0.95 -2.87 12.53
CA ARG A 116 -1.45 -2.32 11.27
C ARG A 116 -2.20 -1.03 11.53
N ARG A 117 -1.92 0.00 10.75
CA ARG A 117 -2.51 1.34 10.90
C ARG A 117 -2.80 1.94 9.53
N GLY A 118 -3.87 2.72 9.46
CA GLY A 118 -4.22 3.51 8.27
C GLY A 118 -3.97 4.99 8.51
N TYR A 119 -3.53 5.70 7.48
CA TYR A 119 -3.27 7.14 7.51
C TYR A 119 -3.76 7.82 6.23
N ASP A 120 -4.34 9.01 6.38
CA ASP A 120 -4.52 9.94 5.26
C ASP A 120 -3.31 10.86 5.17
N THR A 121 -2.89 11.21 3.96
CA THR A 121 -1.83 12.22 3.73
C THR A 121 -2.46 13.57 3.41
N TYR A 122 -1.87 14.66 3.92
CA TYR A 122 -2.33 16.03 3.69
C TYR A 122 -1.24 16.88 3.06
#